data_79581b5b9e2edf866944087281c6bfec
#
_entry.id   79581b5b9e2edf866944087281c6bfec
#
_cell.length_a   1.000
_cell.length_b   1.000
_cell.length_c   1.000
_cell.angle_alpha   90.00
_cell.angle_beta   90.00
_cell.angle_gamma   90.00
#
_symmetry.space_group_name_H-M   'P 1'
#
loop_
_entity.id
_entity.type
_entity.pdbx_description
1 polymer ?
#
loop_
_entity_poly.entity_id
_entity_poly.type
_entity_poly.pdbx_seq_one_letter_code
_entity_poly.pdbx_strand_id
1 'polypeptide(L)'
;MDGCFLAPLLLYLMRLLLSPDIMKLPIDRQVYDSLLEQMDILDISSATIRQSGAIAKALETQSGAEFLHLEMGIPGLPPMRVGIEAEKQALDSGVASQYPNMYGIPKLKEQASRFLKAYLDVDVAPLGCIPTVGSMQGSFSTFLLCSHLVEGRDTILFIDPGFPVQRTQTKILGIPSDSFDIYDFRGDKLGPELERHLQGGRIAAIIYSSPNNPAWFNLTEDELRTIGELATKYDTIVIEDLAYMCMDFRKPLGKPFEPPFQPTIAQYTDNYIIMMSGSKMFSYAGQRIAIIAISDALYHREYPLLPVWYKMSRLGDAYVFAVLYAVSSGATHSAQYALAEMLRAAADGELDFVTSAAEYARRAKISKKMFLDNGFHIVYSMDGDEPVSDGFFYTVGYKDLSSGELMAELIRYGMATIALSTTGSRQNGVRVCVSQLNRPEQFDLLEERLRLFAADHPL
;
A
#
# COMPACT_ATOMS: atom_id res chain seq x y z
N MET A 1 30.75 35.75 -9.55
CA MET A 1 31.50 34.47 -9.50
C MET A 1 30.49 33.34 -9.74
N ASP A 2 29.99 33.27 -10.97
CA ASP A 2 28.92 32.30 -11.33
C ASP A 2 29.26 31.74 -12.71
N GLY A 3 30.21 30.81 -12.77
CA GLY A 3 30.63 30.23 -14.05
C GLY A 3 31.16 28.81 -14.01
N CYS A 4 31.15 28.14 -12.85
CA CYS A 4 31.93 26.90 -12.67
C CYS A 4 31.12 25.59 -12.56
N PHE A 5 29.80 25.61 -12.54
CA PHE A 5 28.97 24.39 -12.37
C PHE A 5 28.27 23.93 -13.66
N LEU A 6 28.22 24.73 -14.70
CA LEU A 6 27.56 24.37 -15.97
C LEU A 6 28.46 23.57 -16.92
N ALA A 7 29.75 23.69 -16.84
CA ALA A 7 30.67 23.03 -17.75
C ALA A 7 30.73 21.50 -17.58
N PRO A 8 30.76 20.93 -16.37
CA PRO A 8 30.73 19.46 -16.19
C PRO A 8 29.41 18.83 -16.65
N LEU A 9 28.29 19.51 -16.42
CA LEU A 9 26.96 19.06 -16.84
C LEU A 9 26.80 19.10 -18.35
N LEU A 10 27.30 20.15 -19.03
CA LEU A 10 27.29 20.26 -20.48
C LEU A 10 28.23 19.22 -21.13
N LEU A 11 29.40 18.97 -20.59
CA LEU A 11 30.32 17.92 -21.05
C LEU A 11 29.72 16.52 -20.85
N TYR A 12 28.99 16.31 -19.78
CA TYR A 12 28.26 15.07 -19.52
C TYR A 12 27.11 14.88 -20.51
N LEU A 13 26.32 15.94 -20.75
CA LEU A 13 25.23 15.93 -21.75
C LEU A 13 25.77 15.80 -23.19
N MET A 14 26.91 16.39 -23.52
CA MET A 14 27.57 16.23 -24.83
C MET A 14 28.16 14.83 -25.04
N ARG A 15 28.65 14.16 -23.99
CA ARG A 15 29.04 12.75 -24.08
C ARG A 15 27.85 11.81 -24.28
N LEU A 16 26.70 12.12 -23.71
CA LEU A 16 25.44 11.40 -23.94
C LEU A 16 24.89 11.54 -25.38
N LEU A 17 25.25 12.61 -26.08
CA LEU A 17 24.81 12.89 -27.46
C LEU A 17 25.73 12.33 -28.56
N LEU A 18 26.89 11.77 -28.20
CA LEU A 18 27.94 11.43 -29.19
C LEU A 18 28.25 9.93 -29.34
N SER A 19 27.54 9.01 -28.68
CA SER A 19 27.63 7.58 -28.97
C SER A 19 26.29 6.89 -28.68
N PRO A 20 25.57 6.44 -29.67
CA PRO A 20 24.54 5.44 -29.47
C PRO A 20 25.16 4.03 -29.50
N ASP A 21 26.12 3.75 -28.64
CA ASP A 21 26.37 2.37 -28.24
C ASP A 21 25.25 1.98 -27.31
N ILE A 22 24.18 1.40 -27.88
CA ILE A 22 23.09 0.78 -27.09
C ILE A 22 23.79 -0.19 -26.14
N MET A 23 23.83 0.19 -24.85
CA MET A 23 24.42 -0.68 -23.83
C MET A 23 23.63 -1.99 -23.81
N LYS A 24 24.32 -3.10 -24.02
CA LYS A 24 23.68 -4.42 -23.95
C LYS A 24 23.30 -4.73 -22.51
N LEU A 25 22.19 -5.41 -22.31
CA LEU A 25 21.88 -6.01 -21.02
C LEU A 25 22.62 -7.34 -20.86
N PRO A 26 23.05 -7.70 -19.63
CA PRO A 26 22.88 -6.92 -18.40
C PRO A 26 23.75 -5.66 -18.39
N ILE A 27 23.26 -4.60 -17.73
CA ILE A 27 24.03 -3.39 -17.49
C ILE A 27 25.33 -3.73 -16.75
N ASP A 28 26.44 -3.18 -17.22
CA ASP A 28 27.73 -3.39 -16.59
C ASP A 28 27.71 -2.96 -15.12
N ARG A 29 28.33 -3.79 -14.26
CA ARG A 29 28.33 -3.56 -12.81
C ARG A 29 28.94 -2.22 -12.43
N GLN A 30 30.00 -1.78 -13.10
CA GLN A 30 30.67 -0.50 -12.80
C GLN A 30 29.77 0.68 -13.15
N VAL A 31 28.99 0.60 -14.24
CA VAL A 31 28.01 1.63 -14.62
C VAL A 31 26.92 1.74 -13.55
N TYR A 32 26.41 0.59 -13.12
CA TYR A 32 25.40 0.54 -12.06
C TYR A 32 25.91 1.11 -10.74
N ASP A 33 27.08 0.67 -10.27
CA ASP A 33 27.68 1.11 -8.99
C ASP A 33 27.98 2.63 -9.04
N SER A 34 28.52 3.13 -10.16
CA SER A 34 28.77 4.57 -10.34
C SER A 34 27.47 5.40 -10.31
N LEU A 35 26.36 4.86 -10.80
CA LEU A 35 25.06 5.54 -10.72
C LEU A 35 24.56 5.61 -9.27
N LEU A 36 24.68 4.53 -8.50
CA LEU A 36 24.29 4.54 -7.09
C LEU A 36 25.09 5.56 -6.28
N GLU A 37 26.42 5.65 -6.52
CA GLU A 37 27.26 6.68 -5.90
C GLU A 37 26.79 8.11 -6.26
N GLN A 38 26.49 8.37 -7.54
CA GLN A 38 25.99 9.67 -7.98
C GLN A 38 24.65 10.04 -7.34
N MET A 39 23.81 9.04 -7.03
CA MET A 39 22.49 9.23 -6.41
C MET A 39 22.55 9.21 -4.86
N ASP A 40 23.75 9.09 -4.27
CA ASP A 40 23.97 8.97 -2.82
C ASP A 40 23.17 7.80 -2.20
N ILE A 41 23.14 6.67 -2.91
CA ILE A 41 22.47 5.45 -2.46
C ILE A 41 23.54 4.44 -2.06
N LEU A 42 23.78 4.35 -0.74
CA LEU A 42 24.80 3.47 -0.17
C LEU A 42 24.41 1.98 -0.20
N ASP A 43 23.12 1.70 -0.10
CA ASP A 43 22.56 0.35 -0.07
C ASP A 43 21.23 0.29 -0.81
N ILE A 44 21.21 -0.41 -1.93
CA ILE A 44 20.00 -0.60 -2.75
C ILE A 44 18.90 -1.34 -1.98
N SER A 45 19.25 -2.19 -1.01
CA SER A 45 18.28 -2.94 -0.20
C SER A 45 17.41 -2.05 0.69
N SER A 46 17.85 -0.81 0.91
CA SER A 46 17.13 0.22 1.67
C SER A 46 16.45 1.27 0.77
N ALA A 47 16.63 1.16 -0.55
CA ALA A 47 16.07 2.13 -1.49
C ALA A 47 14.54 2.18 -1.43
N THR A 48 14.00 3.38 -1.33
CA THR A 48 12.56 3.62 -1.39
C THR A 48 12.01 3.29 -2.79
N ILE A 49 10.70 3.07 -2.89
CA ILE A 49 10.01 2.85 -4.19
C ILE A 49 10.36 3.97 -5.20
N ARG A 50 10.47 5.22 -4.73
CA ARG A 50 10.82 6.36 -5.59
C ARG A 50 12.27 6.33 -6.05
N GLN A 51 13.18 5.97 -5.17
CA GLN A 51 14.59 5.81 -5.53
C GLN A 51 14.80 4.66 -6.50
N SER A 52 14.17 3.51 -6.28
CA SER A 52 14.20 2.39 -7.22
C SER A 52 13.72 2.79 -8.62
N GLY A 53 12.58 3.48 -8.71
CA GLY A 53 12.09 4.00 -9.99
C GLY A 53 13.03 5.04 -10.64
N ALA A 54 13.69 5.88 -9.84
CA ALA A 54 14.65 6.87 -10.34
C ALA A 54 15.92 6.19 -10.89
N ILE A 55 16.44 5.16 -10.21
CA ILE A 55 17.57 4.34 -10.70
C ILE A 55 17.20 3.68 -12.02
N ALA A 56 16.03 3.00 -12.07
CA ALA A 56 15.57 2.34 -13.27
C ALA A 56 15.46 3.33 -14.46
N LYS A 57 14.89 4.51 -14.23
CA LYS A 57 14.76 5.54 -15.25
C LYS A 57 16.10 6.09 -15.75
N ALA A 58 17.07 6.26 -14.85
CA ALA A 58 18.41 6.69 -15.22
C ALA A 58 19.12 5.62 -16.06
N LEU A 59 19.07 4.34 -15.66
CA LEU A 59 19.65 3.22 -16.40
C LEU A 59 18.96 3.02 -17.76
N GLU A 60 17.63 3.12 -17.81
CA GLU A 60 16.86 3.09 -19.07
C GLU A 60 17.33 4.18 -20.03
N THR A 61 17.49 5.41 -19.52
CA THR A 61 17.95 6.55 -20.33
C THR A 61 19.39 6.37 -20.84
N GLN A 62 20.29 5.84 -19.99
CA GLN A 62 21.69 5.61 -20.36
C GLN A 62 21.86 4.45 -21.33
N SER A 63 21.10 3.37 -21.14
CA SER A 63 21.21 2.16 -21.96
C SER A 63 20.44 2.24 -23.28
N GLY A 64 19.39 3.05 -23.35
CA GLY A 64 18.41 3.04 -24.43
C GLY A 64 17.53 1.78 -24.46
N ALA A 65 17.67 0.88 -23.48
CA ALA A 65 16.84 -0.32 -23.35
C ALA A 65 15.54 -0.01 -22.61
N GLU A 66 14.43 -0.65 -23.02
CA GLU A 66 13.17 -0.57 -22.29
C GLU A 66 13.27 -1.32 -20.97
N PHE A 67 12.83 -0.69 -19.88
CA PHE A 67 12.79 -1.29 -18.53
C PHE A 67 11.36 -1.70 -18.16
N LEU A 68 11.26 -2.79 -17.41
CA LEU A 68 10.03 -3.24 -16.78
C LEU A 68 9.94 -2.66 -15.36
N HIS A 69 8.98 -1.75 -15.16
CA HIS A 69 8.76 -1.06 -13.90
C HIS A 69 7.85 -1.89 -12.97
N LEU A 70 8.44 -2.92 -12.35
CA LEU A 70 7.76 -3.83 -11.43
C LEU A 70 7.80 -3.34 -9.97
N GLU A 71 8.46 -2.21 -9.70
CA GLU A 71 8.52 -1.54 -8.40
C GLU A 71 7.29 -0.66 -8.13
N MET A 72 6.63 -0.18 -9.18
CA MET A 72 5.59 0.85 -9.10
C MET A 72 4.22 0.27 -8.76
N GLY A 73 3.78 0.46 -7.53
CA GLY A 73 2.43 0.07 -7.08
C GLY A 73 1.33 1.07 -7.48
N ILE A 74 1.37 1.64 -8.67
CA ILE A 74 0.32 2.53 -9.20
C ILE A 74 -0.73 1.74 -9.99
N PRO A 75 -1.99 2.22 -10.12
CA PRO A 75 -2.99 1.59 -10.97
C PRO A 75 -2.52 1.50 -12.43
N GLY A 76 -2.80 0.37 -13.07
CA GLY A 76 -2.53 0.13 -14.48
C GLY A 76 -3.81 -0.07 -15.30
N LEU A 77 -4.97 0.18 -14.69
CA LEU A 77 -6.29 0.16 -15.34
C LEU A 77 -6.85 1.58 -15.41
N PRO A 78 -7.73 1.87 -16.36
CA PRO A 78 -8.40 3.17 -16.45
C PRO A 78 -9.18 3.49 -15.17
N PRO A 79 -9.28 4.77 -14.78
CA PRO A 79 -10.11 5.19 -13.67
C PRO A 79 -11.61 5.00 -13.99
N MET A 80 -12.39 4.73 -12.95
CA MET A 80 -13.83 4.49 -13.10
C MET A 80 -14.54 5.75 -13.63
N ARG A 81 -15.24 5.59 -14.76
CA ARG A 81 -15.86 6.70 -15.50
C ARG A 81 -16.90 7.44 -14.68
N VAL A 82 -17.68 6.72 -13.87
CA VAL A 82 -18.70 7.31 -13.00
C VAL A 82 -18.10 8.32 -12.00
N GLY A 83 -16.93 8.04 -11.46
CA GLY A 83 -16.21 8.97 -10.58
C GLY A 83 -15.73 10.22 -11.31
N ILE A 84 -15.17 10.07 -12.53
CA ILE A 84 -14.73 11.21 -13.35
C ILE A 84 -15.90 12.16 -13.64
N GLU A 85 -17.03 11.63 -14.05
CA GLU A 85 -18.20 12.46 -14.40
C GLU A 85 -18.78 13.16 -13.16
N ALA A 86 -18.85 12.48 -12.01
CA ALA A 86 -19.27 13.10 -10.76
C ALA A 86 -18.32 14.23 -10.31
N GLU A 87 -17.01 14.05 -10.48
CA GLU A 87 -16.03 15.09 -10.15
C GLU A 87 -16.15 16.31 -11.06
N LYS A 88 -16.34 16.13 -12.36
CA LYS A 88 -16.59 17.22 -13.31
C LYS A 88 -17.84 18.02 -12.92
N GLN A 89 -18.96 17.32 -12.65
CA GLN A 89 -20.19 17.97 -12.19
C GLN A 89 -20.00 18.77 -10.91
N ALA A 90 -19.24 18.23 -9.97
CA ALA A 90 -18.90 18.96 -8.74
C ALA A 90 -18.11 20.23 -9.03
N LEU A 91 -17.10 20.16 -9.90
CA LEU A 91 -16.31 21.33 -10.31
C LEU A 91 -17.17 22.37 -11.02
N ASP A 92 -18.06 21.96 -11.93
CA ASP A 92 -19.01 22.83 -12.63
C ASP A 92 -19.98 23.53 -11.65
N SER A 93 -20.31 22.88 -10.53
CA SER A 93 -21.14 23.47 -9.46
C SER A 93 -20.39 24.47 -8.57
N GLY A 94 -19.09 24.69 -8.81
CA GLY A 94 -18.28 25.70 -8.12
C GLY A 94 -17.66 25.26 -6.79
N VAL A 95 -17.62 23.98 -6.47
CA VAL A 95 -17.03 23.48 -5.20
C VAL A 95 -15.54 23.85 -5.05
N ALA A 96 -14.83 24.13 -6.15
CA ALA A 96 -13.42 24.49 -6.12
C ALA A 96 -13.12 25.77 -5.32
N SER A 97 -14.09 26.67 -5.16
CA SER A 97 -13.96 27.92 -4.40
C SER A 97 -14.36 27.77 -2.92
N GLN A 98 -14.73 26.58 -2.47
CA GLN A 98 -15.29 26.34 -1.14
C GLN A 98 -14.47 25.29 -0.37
N TYR A 99 -14.13 25.58 0.88
CA TYR A 99 -13.62 24.56 1.78
C TYR A 99 -14.69 23.48 2.02
N PRO A 100 -14.35 22.19 1.94
CA PRO A 100 -15.28 21.15 2.34
C PRO A 100 -15.55 21.22 3.84
N ASN A 101 -16.69 20.66 4.27
CA ASN A 101 -16.90 20.42 5.69
C ASN A 101 -15.78 19.49 6.22
N MET A 102 -15.28 19.77 7.41
CA MET A 102 -14.21 19.01 8.06
C MET A 102 -14.55 17.52 8.23
N TYR A 103 -15.81 17.22 8.49
CA TYR A 103 -16.30 15.84 8.52
C TYR A 103 -16.40 15.16 7.15
N GLY A 104 -16.27 15.93 6.06
CA GLY A 104 -16.59 15.51 4.71
C GLY A 104 -18.02 15.84 4.29
N ILE A 105 -18.31 15.67 2.99
CA ILE A 105 -19.66 15.89 2.46
C ILE A 105 -20.60 14.76 2.92
N PRO A 106 -21.88 15.08 3.29
CA PRO A 106 -22.83 14.07 3.78
C PRO A 106 -22.98 12.88 2.86
N LYS A 107 -23.14 13.12 1.54
CA LYS A 107 -23.27 12.08 0.52
C LYS A 107 -22.12 11.04 0.58
N LEU A 108 -20.86 11.50 0.73
CA LEU A 108 -19.72 10.58 0.81
C LEU A 108 -19.79 9.70 2.05
N LYS A 109 -20.09 10.30 3.19
CA LYS A 109 -20.16 9.59 4.47
C LYS A 109 -21.26 8.51 4.47
N GLU A 110 -22.44 8.85 3.96
CA GLU A 110 -23.56 7.92 3.81
C GLU A 110 -23.21 6.76 2.86
N GLN A 111 -22.60 7.07 1.71
CA GLN A 111 -22.24 6.02 0.76
C GLN A 111 -21.04 5.20 1.25
N ALA A 112 -20.12 5.75 2.03
CA ALA A 112 -19.04 4.99 2.65
C ALA A 112 -19.57 4.01 3.71
N SER A 113 -20.46 4.45 4.58
CA SER A 113 -21.17 3.58 5.54
C SER A 113 -21.90 2.44 4.83
N ARG A 114 -22.68 2.77 3.80
CA ARG A 114 -23.43 1.79 3.01
C ARG A 114 -22.51 0.80 2.27
N PHE A 115 -21.38 1.27 1.74
CA PHE A 115 -20.39 0.44 1.04
C PHE A 115 -19.69 -0.54 1.99
N LEU A 116 -19.33 -0.11 3.20
CA LEU A 116 -18.80 -1.01 4.22
C LEU A 116 -19.79 -2.12 4.57
N LYS A 117 -21.09 -1.78 4.72
CA LYS A 117 -22.14 -2.78 4.90
C LYS A 117 -22.25 -3.73 3.72
N ALA A 118 -22.19 -3.20 2.49
CA ALA A 118 -22.37 -3.97 1.27
C ALA A 118 -21.27 -5.02 1.02
N TYR A 119 -20.02 -4.75 1.41
CA TYR A 119 -18.88 -5.60 1.04
C TYR A 119 -18.14 -6.22 2.22
N LEU A 120 -18.32 -5.70 3.44
CA LEU A 120 -17.71 -6.22 4.67
C LEU A 120 -18.73 -6.75 5.68
N ASP A 121 -20.02 -6.50 5.45
CA ASP A 121 -21.11 -6.71 6.43
C ASP A 121 -20.86 -6.02 7.77
N VAL A 122 -20.31 -4.80 7.73
CA VAL A 122 -19.96 -3.98 8.90
C VAL A 122 -20.84 -2.75 8.97
N ASP A 123 -21.40 -2.50 10.15
CA ASP A 123 -22.17 -1.30 10.45
C ASP A 123 -21.25 -0.24 11.08
N VAL A 124 -21.04 0.85 10.34
CA VAL A 124 -20.34 2.06 10.82
C VAL A 124 -21.24 3.26 10.53
N ALA A 125 -21.55 4.06 11.53
CA ALA A 125 -22.35 5.26 11.32
C ALA A 125 -21.64 6.20 10.33
N PRO A 126 -22.38 6.96 9.49
CA PRO A 126 -21.77 7.94 8.59
C PRO A 126 -20.80 8.91 9.30
N LEU A 127 -21.02 9.20 10.59
CA LEU A 127 -20.14 10.04 11.39
C LEU A 127 -18.72 9.47 11.49
N GLY A 128 -18.57 8.17 11.64
CA GLY A 128 -17.28 7.45 11.70
C GLY A 128 -16.56 7.36 10.36
N CYS A 129 -17.22 7.62 9.22
CA CYS A 129 -16.62 7.60 7.89
C CYS A 129 -16.01 8.97 7.55
N ILE A 130 -14.69 9.11 7.63
CA ILE A 130 -13.97 10.39 7.54
C ILE A 130 -13.11 10.42 6.29
N PRO A 131 -13.30 11.38 5.36
CA PRO A 131 -12.47 11.51 4.18
C PRO A 131 -11.07 12.04 4.51
N THR A 132 -10.07 11.48 3.82
CA THR A 132 -8.66 11.87 3.93
C THR A 132 -8.00 12.05 2.58
N VAL A 133 -6.87 12.76 2.52
CA VAL A 133 -6.06 12.97 1.31
C VAL A 133 -5.27 11.69 1.00
N GLY A 134 -6.00 10.66 0.55
CA GLY A 134 -5.53 9.28 0.42
C GLY A 134 -5.29 8.62 1.79
N SER A 135 -5.14 7.29 1.80
CA SER A 135 -4.83 6.53 3.03
C SER A 135 -3.48 6.91 3.67
N MET A 136 -2.60 7.57 2.92
CA MET A 136 -1.33 8.10 3.43
C MET A 136 -1.53 9.18 4.50
N GLN A 137 -2.44 10.12 4.31
CA GLN A 137 -2.83 11.07 5.35
C GLN A 137 -3.56 10.34 6.48
N GLY A 138 -4.41 9.38 6.12
CA GLY A 138 -5.14 8.56 7.08
C GLY A 138 -4.20 7.86 8.07
N SER A 139 -3.21 7.10 7.58
CA SER A 139 -2.24 6.40 8.44
C SER A 139 -1.40 7.36 9.27
N PHE A 140 -0.88 8.43 8.65
CA PHE A 140 -0.09 9.46 9.36
C PHE A 140 -0.86 10.08 10.53
N SER A 141 -2.10 10.50 10.27
CA SER A 141 -2.97 11.11 11.27
C SER A 141 -3.40 10.11 12.36
N THR A 142 -3.65 8.86 11.97
CA THR A 142 -4.04 7.81 12.92
C THR A 142 -2.88 7.44 13.84
N PHE A 143 -1.66 7.31 13.33
CA PHE A 143 -0.47 7.03 14.15
C PHE A 143 -0.25 8.14 15.17
N LEU A 144 -0.30 9.40 14.72
CA LEU A 144 -0.16 10.55 15.61
C LEU A 144 -1.22 10.53 16.71
N LEU A 145 -2.49 10.34 16.36
CA LEU A 145 -3.57 10.32 17.34
C LEU A 145 -3.42 9.17 18.33
N CYS A 146 -3.19 7.94 17.84
CA CYS A 146 -3.07 6.75 18.71
C CYS A 146 -1.93 6.87 19.71
N SER A 147 -0.80 7.50 19.34
CA SER A 147 0.32 7.69 20.26
C SER A 147 0.06 8.71 21.37
N HIS A 148 -1.07 9.43 21.31
CA HIS A 148 -1.46 10.49 22.26
C HIS A 148 -2.72 10.14 23.07
N LEU A 149 -3.15 8.89 23.11
CA LEU A 149 -4.39 8.49 23.80
C LEU A 149 -4.18 8.22 25.30
N VAL A 150 -3.14 7.45 25.61
CA VAL A 150 -2.88 6.93 26.95
C VAL A 150 -1.39 7.07 27.27
N GLU A 151 -1.08 7.53 28.48
CA GLU A 151 0.30 7.68 28.96
C GLU A 151 1.04 6.33 28.93
N GLY A 152 2.26 6.34 28.36
CA GLY A 152 3.08 5.14 28.21
C GLY A 152 2.68 4.19 27.08
N ARG A 153 1.59 4.48 26.36
CA ARG A 153 1.17 3.74 25.15
C ARG A 153 1.41 4.59 23.92
N ASP A 154 2.59 4.49 23.37
CA ASP A 154 3.07 5.35 22.27
C ASP A 154 3.57 4.59 21.04
N THR A 155 3.62 3.26 21.10
CA THR A 155 4.28 2.40 20.13
C THR A 155 3.27 1.83 19.11
N ILE A 156 3.61 1.90 17.82
CA ILE A 156 2.85 1.24 16.75
C ILE A 156 3.47 -0.12 16.47
N LEU A 157 2.66 -1.18 16.56
CA LEU A 157 3.06 -2.55 16.22
C LEU A 157 2.69 -2.86 14.77
N PHE A 158 3.70 -3.20 13.97
CA PHE A 158 3.53 -3.65 12.59
C PHE A 158 3.48 -5.16 12.51
N ILE A 159 2.41 -5.73 11.96
CA ILE A 159 2.40 -7.11 11.49
C ILE A 159 2.97 -7.10 10.07
N ASP A 160 4.24 -7.45 9.96
CA ASP A 160 5.00 -7.39 8.71
C ASP A 160 4.82 -8.66 7.85
N PRO A 161 5.14 -8.58 6.56
CA PRO A 161 5.60 -7.40 5.84
C PRO A 161 4.48 -6.39 5.62
N GLY A 162 4.84 -5.10 5.46
CA GLY A 162 3.88 -4.02 5.31
C GLY A 162 4.32 -2.93 4.32
N PHE A 163 3.46 -1.95 4.13
CA PHE A 163 3.78 -0.84 3.22
C PHE A 163 4.90 0.05 3.80
N PRO A 164 6.07 0.16 3.12
CA PRO A 164 7.28 0.77 3.70
C PRO A 164 7.10 2.19 4.21
N VAL A 165 6.21 2.96 3.54
CA VAL A 165 6.01 4.38 3.86
C VAL A 165 5.38 4.58 5.23
N GLN A 166 4.59 3.63 5.72
CA GLN A 166 3.99 3.71 7.06
C GLN A 166 5.06 3.70 8.16
N ARG A 167 6.15 2.94 7.98
CA ARG A 167 7.33 2.99 8.86
C ARG A 167 8.08 4.33 8.78
N THR A 168 8.16 4.90 7.59
CA THR A 168 8.72 6.25 7.42
C THR A 168 7.88 7.29 8.16
N GLN A 169 6.55 7.14 8.17
CA GLN A 169 5.66 8.04 8.90
C GLN A 169 5.91 8.00 10.41
N THR A 170 6.05 6.81 11.02
CA THR A 170 6.36 6.71 12.46
C THR A 170 7.70 7.36 12.80
N LYS A 171 8.74 7.17 11.94
CA LYS A 171 10.04 7.83 12.11
C LYS A 171 9.95 9.35 12.03
N ILE A 172 9.22 9.90 11.04
CA ILE A 172 9.01 11.35 10.89
C ILE A 172 8.28 11.93 12.09
N LEU A 173 7.30 11.21 12.62
CA LEU A 173 6.53 11.61 13.79
C LEU A 173 7.28 11.43 15.12
N GLY A 174 8.43 10.75 15.12
CA GLY A 174 9.15 10.41 16.35
C GLY A 174 8.42 9.37 17.21
N ILE A 175 7.51 8.60 16.61
CA ILE A 175 6.73 7.57 17.29
C ILE A 175 7.51 6.25 17.29
N PRO A 176 7.69 5.60 18.46
CA PRO A 176 8.29 4.28 18.53
C PRO A 176 7.50 3.26 17.72
N SER A 177 8.20 2.30 17.12
CA SER A 177 7.57 1.18 16.43
C SER A 177 8.18 -0.14 16.86
N ASP A 178 7.35 -1.18 16.90
CA ASP A 178 7.72 -2.56 17.09
C ASP A 178 7.16 -3.40 15.94
N SER A 179 7.68 -4.61 15.73
CA SER A 179 7.20 -5.45 14.63
C SER A 179 7.59 -6.91 14.74
N PHE A 180 6.84 -7.77 14.06
CA PHE A 180 7.22 -9.15 13.77
C PHE A 180 6.80 -9.50 12.33
N ASP A 181 7.59 -10.37 11.67
CA ASP A 181 7.23 -10.92 10.36
C ASP A 181 6.26 -12.09 10.55
N ILE A 182 5.06 -11.97 10.00
CA ILE A 182 4.01 -12.99 10.12
C ILE A 182 4.37 -14.32 9.43
N TYR A 183 5.42 -14.34 8.59
CA TYR A 183 5.84 -15.54 7.85
C TYR A 183 5.94 -16.79 8.72
N ASP A 184 6.56 -16.64 9.89
CA ASP A 184 6.77 -17.72 10.85
C ASP A 184 5.62 -17.90 11.84
N PHE A 185 4.64 -17.00 11.85
CA PHE A 185 3.61 -16.89 12.88
C PHE A 185 2.18 -16.96 12.34
N ARG A 186 1.94 -17.70 11.25
CA ARG A 186 0.59 -17.94 10.71
C ARG A 186 -0.20 -18.93 11.59
N GLY A 187 -1.54 -18.83 11.53
CA GLY A 187 -2.46 -19.71 12.26
C GLY A 187 -2.27 -19.64 13.76
N ASP A 188 -2.19 -20.81 14.41
CA ASP A 188 -2.10 -20.94 15.88
C ASP A 188 -0.88 -20.25 16.51
N LYS A 189 0.14 -19.96 15.72
CA LYS A 189 1.35 -19.29 16.22
C LYS A 189 1.16 -17.78 16.37
N LEU A 190 0.16 -17.20 15.71
CA LEU A 190 -0.06 -15.75 15.71
C LEU A 190 -0.41 -15.23 17.12
N GLY A 191 -1.31 -15.92 17.81
CA GLY A 191 -1.78 -15.49 19.14
C GLY A 191 -0.64 -15.32 20.13
N PRO A 192 0.17 -16.35 20.40
CA PRO A 192 1.30 -16.24 21.33
C PRO A 192 2.31 -15.13 20.97
N GLU A 193 2.62 -14.96 19.68
CA GLU A 193 3.57 -13.92 19.27
C GLU A 193 2.97 -12.52 19.44
N LEU A 194 1.74 -12.29 19.00
CA LEU A 194 1.07 -11.01 19.18
C LEU A 194 0.92 -10.65 20.66
N GLU A 195 0.52 -11.61 21.49
CA GLU A 195 0.36 -11.39 22.93
C GLU A 195 1.69 -11.00 23.60
N ARG A 196 2.81 -11.59 23.19
CA ARG A 196 4.15 -11.25 23.68
C ARG A 196 4.47 -9.75 23.50
N HIS A 197 4.06 -9.13 22.37
CA HIS A 197 4.20 -7.70 22.15
C HIS A 197 3.24 -6.86 23.00
N LEU A 198 1.99 -7.33 23.15
CA LEU A 198 0.95 -6.58 23.85
C LEU A 198 1.12 -6.56 25.36
N GLN A 199 1.67 -7.63 25.97
CA GLN A 199 1.90 -7.75 27.43
C GLN A 199 2.76 -6.62 28.00
N GLY A 200 3.64 -6.02 27.19
CA GLY A 200 4.46 -4.88 27.59
C GLY A 200 3.70 -3.59 27.88
N GLY A 201 2.42 -3.51 27.50
CA GLY A 201 1.52 -2.39 27.77
C GLY A 201 1.85 -1.08 27.00
N ARG A 202 2.80 -1.10 26.08
CA ARG A 202 3.25 0.09 25.31
C ARG A 202 2.57 0.25 23.95
N ILE A 203 1.94 -0.81 23.45
CA ILE A 203 1.36 -0.79 22.11
C ILE A 203 0.09 0.05 22.11
N ALA A 204 0.12 1.16 21.35
CA ALA A 204 -1.02 2.05 21.13
C ALA A 204 -1.94 1.51 20.03
N ALA A 205 -1.35 1.01 18.95
CA ALA A 205 -2.09 0.45 17.84
C ALA A 205 -1.29 -0.65 17.12
N ILE A 206 -2.03 -1.60 16.52
CA ILE A 206 -1.53 -2.63 15.61
C ILE A 206 -1.89 -2.21 14.19
N ILE A 207 -1.02 -2.44 13.21
CA ILE A 207 -1.33 -2.19 11.79
C ILE A 207 -0.94 -3.38 10.93
N TYR A 208 -1.80 -3.70 9.95
CA TYR A 208 -1.55 -4.64 8.86
C TYR A 208 -2.38 -4.27 7.62
N SER A 209 -2.12 -4.91 6.47
CA SER A 209 -2.95 -4.81 5.26
C SER A 209 -3.44 -6.18 4.78
N SER A 210 -4.67 -6.25 4.24
CA SER A 210 -5.28 -7.47 3.71
C SER A 210 -6.23 -7.15 2.54
N PRO A 211 -5.98 -7.62 1.29
CA PRO A 211 -4.77 -8.30 0.83
C PRO A 211 -3.49 -7.52 1.11
N ASN A 212 -2.41 -8.23 1.39
CA ASN A 212 -1.17 -7.63 1.88
C ASN A 212 -0.36 -6.94 0.77
N ASN A 213 0.24 -5.83 1.09
CA ASN A 213 1.34 -5.23 0.32
C ASN A 213 2.62 -5.33 1.18
N PRO A 214 3.62 -6.13 0.78
CA PRO A 214 3.97 -6.57 -0.57
C PRO A 214 3.54 -7.99 -0.98
N ALA A 215 3.12 -8.83 -0.03
CA ALA A 215 3.14 -10.28 -0.20
C ALA A 215 1.85 -10.87 -0.79
N TRP A 216 0.77 -10.09 -0.80
CA TRP A 216 -0.55 -10.46 -1.32
C TRP A 216 -1.28 -11.56 -0.54
N PHE A 217 -0.75 -12.00 0.60
CA PHE A 217 -1.51 -12.91 1.47
C PHE A 217 -2.72 -12.19 2.08
N ASN A 218 -3.72 -12.98 2.48
CA ASN A 218 -4.84 -12.54 3.30
C ASN A 218 -4.72 -13.15 4.70
N LEU A 219 -5.18 -12.42 5.70
CA LEU A 219 -5.40 -13.00 7.02
C LEU A 219 -6.66 -13.87 6.97
N THR A 220 -6.59 -15.04 7.61
CA THR A 220 -7.74 -15.92 7.75
C THR A 220 -8.72 -15.36 8.78
N GLU A 221 -9.97 -15.83 8.77
CA GLU A 221 -10.96 -15.43 9.78
C GLU A 221 -10.51 -15.76 11.20
N ASP A 222 -9.82 -16.90 11.40
CA ASP A 222 -9.30 -17.29 12.72
C ASP A 222 -8.12 -16.40 13.16
N GLU A 223 -7.26 -15.98 12.23
CA GLU A 223 -6.21 -15.01 12.51
C GLU A 223 -6.79 -13.64 12.86
N LEU A 224 -7.80 -13.16 12.13
CA LEU A 224 -8.51 -11.92 12.44
C LEU A 224 -9.22 -11.99 13.79
N ARG A 225 -9.86 -13.12 14.10
CA ARG A 225 -10.49 -13.38 15.42
C ARG A 225 -9.44 -13.27 16.52
N THR A 226 -8.30 -13.94 16.35
CA THR A 226 -7.19 -13.91 17.33
C THR A 226 -6.69 -12.49 17.57
N ILE A 227 -6.49 -11.70 16.49
CA ILE A 227 -6.08 -10.29 16.59
C ILE A 227 -7.15 -9.49 17.33
N GLY A 228 -8.44 -9.67 16.99
CA GLY A 228 -9.55 -8.92 17.58
C GLY A 228 -9.75 -9.21 19.07
N GLU A 229 -9.67 -10.49 19.46
CA GLU A 229 -9.76 -10.90 20.88
C GLU A 229 -8.61 -10.32 21.71
N LEU A 230 -7.37 -10.39 21.20
CA LEU A 230 -6.21 -9.81 21.87
C LEU A 230 -6.27 -8.28 21.90
N ALA A 231 -6.70 -7.63 20.82
CA ALA A 231 -6.90 -6.19 20.78
C ALA A 231 -7.92 -5.73 21.82
N THR A 232 -9.01 -6.47 21.98
CA THR A 232 -10.02 -6.22 23.02
C THR A 232 -9.45 -6.45 24.42
N LYS A 233 -8.75 -7.57 24.63
CA LYS A 233 -8.15 -7.94 25.92
C LYS A 233 -7.14 -6.88 26.41
N TYR A 234 -6.32 -6.36 25.52
CA TYR A 234 -5.26 -5.39 25.84
C TYR A 234 -5.66 -3.93 25.58
N ASP A 235 -6.93 -3.69 25.23
CA ASP A 235 -7.47 -2.38 24.88
C ASP A 235 -6.60 -1.63 23.85
N THR A 236 -6.22 -2.33 22.78
CA THR A 236 -5.35 -1.82 21.70
C THR A 236 -6.16 -1.57 20.43
N ILE A 237 -5.89 -0.50 19.72
CA ILE A 237 -6.56 -0.17 18.44
C ILE A 237 -5.94 -1.00 17.33
N VAL A 238 -6.76 -1.54 16.43
CA VAL A 238 -6.31 -2.22 15.21
C VAL A 238 -6.59 -1.34 13.99
N ILE A 239 -5.54 -1.04 13.24
CA ILE A 239 -5.59 -0.30 11.98
C ILE A 239 -5.52 -1.30 10.84
N GLU A 240 -6.63 -1.49 10.14
CA GLU A 240 -6.71 -2.40 9.00
C GLU A 240 -6.64 -1.63 7.70
N ASP A 241 -5.54 -1.82 6.94
CA ASP A 241 -5.35 -1.18 5.63
C ASP A 241 -5.96 -2.03 4.51
N LEU A 242 -7.16 -1.67 4.09
CA LEU A 242 -7.92 -2.31 3.00
C LEU A 242 -7.74 -1.58 1.66
N ALA A 243 -6.54 -1.09 1.35
CA ALA A 243 -6.26 -0.43 0.08
C ALA A 243 -6.56 -1.32 -1.14
N TYR A 244 -6.53 -2.66 -0.98
CA TYR A 244 -6.81 -3.67 -2.00
C TYR A 244 -8.09 -4.46 -1.70
N MET A 245 -9.06 -3.81 -1.07
CA MET A 245 -10.33 -4.41 -0.67
C MET A 245 -11.02 -5.15 -1.83
N CYS A 246 -11.55 -6.33 -1.54
CA CYS A 246 -12.22 -7.24 -2.49
C CYS A 246 -11.34 -7.77 -3.63
N MET A 247 -10.01 -7.68 -3.54
CA MET A 247 -9.09 -8.17 -4.56
C MET A 247 -8.51 -9.56 -4.26
N ASP A 248 -9.14 -10.35 -3.40
CA ASP A 248 -8.91 -11.81 -3.36
C ASP A 248 -9.78 -12.50 -4.41
N PHE A 249 -9.23 -12.63 -5.61
CA PHE A 249 -9.96 -13.13 -6.78
C PHE A 249 -10.23 -14.65 -6.76
N ARG A 250 -9.86 -15.35 -5.68
CA ARG A 250 -10.30 -16.75 -5.42
C ARG A 250 -11.77 -16.79 -5.00
N LYS A 251 -12.28 -15.71 -4.42
CA LYS A 251 -13.63 -15.59 -3.86
C LYS A 251 -14.47 -14.61 -4.68
N PRO A 252 -15.79 -14.86 -4.85
CA PRO A 252 -16.69 -13.95 -5.57
C PRO A 252 -17.13 -12.77 -4.70
N LEU A 253 -16.18 -11.89 -4.31
CA LEU A 253 -16.41 -10.75 -3.41
C LEU A 253 -17.09 -9.54 -4.07
N GLY A 254 -17.55 -9.66 -5.32
CA GLY A 254 -18.05 -8.53 -6.10
C GLY A 254 -19.56 -8.23 -5.93
N LYS A 255 -20.30 -9.02 -5.15
CA LYS A 255 -21.74 -8.85 -4.98
C LYS A 255 -22.06 -8.04 -3.72
N PRO A 256 -22.64 -6.83 -3.87
CA PRO A 256 -22.99 -6.03 -2.70
C PRO A 256 -24.14 -6.70 -1.90
N PHE A 257 -24.06 -6.66 -0.58
CA PHE A 257 -25.02 -7.20 0.38
C PHE A 257 -25.27 -8.72 0.31
N GLU A 258 -24.43 -9.44 -0.41
CA GLU A 258 -24.53 -10.89 -0.53
C GLU A 258 -23.18 -11.54 -0.14
N PRO A 259 -23.18 -12.60 0.70
CA PRO A 259 -21.97 -13.33 1.01
C PRO A 259 -21.43 -14.07 -0.24
N PRO A 260 -20.11 -14.36 -0.29
CA PRO A 260 -19.16 -14.08 0.77
C PRO A 260 -18.74 -12.61 0.84
N PHE A 261 -18.58 -12.10 2.07
CA PHE A 261 -18.00 -10.78 2.31
C PHE A 261 -16.48 -10.90 2.46
N GLN A 262 -15.76 -9.80 2.25
CA GLN A 262 -14.35 -9.79 2.60
C GLN A 262 -14.20 -9.88 4.13
N PRO A 263 -13.38 -10.81 4.65
CA PRO A 263 -13.05 -10.86 6.07
C PRO A 263 -12.39 -9.56 6.55
N THR A 264 -12.77 -9.12 7.75
CA THR A 264 -12.26 -7.87 8.36
C THR A 264 -12.20 -7.99 9.87
N ILE A 265 -11.30 -7.24 10.49
CA ILE A 265 -11.16 -7.13 11.94
C ILE A 265 -12.42 -6.64 12.63
N ALA A 266 -13.23 -5.84 11.93
CA ALA A 266 -14.46 -5.26 12.47
C ALA A 266 -15.52 -6.30 12.90
N GLN A 267 -15.38 -7.55 12.47
CA GLN A 267 -16.24 -8.66 12.92
C GLN A 267 -15.86 -9.18 14.31
N TYR A 268 -14.67 -8.81 14.86
CA TYR A 268 -14.09 -9.44 16.04
C TYR A 268 -13.74 -8.48 17.18
N THR A 269 -13.80 -7.18 16.94
CA THR A 269 -13.54 -6.16 17.97
C THR A 269 -14.17 -4.82 17.56
N ASP A 270 -14.51 -3.99 18.55
CA ASP A 270 -14.90 -2.59 18.36
C ASP A 270 -13.69 -1.64 18.36
N ASN A 271 -12.49 -2.12 18.63
CA ASN A 271 -11.26 -1.33 18.70
C ASN A 271 -10.61 -1.23 17.31
N TYR A 272 -11.34 -0.85 16.26
CA TYR A 272 -10.81 -0.83 14.90
C TYR A 272 -10.90 0.53 14.20
N ILE A 273 -9.95 0.73 13.30
CA ILE A 273 -9.94 1.79 12.28
C ILE A 273 -9.63 1.13 10.95
N ILE A 274 -10.57 1.18 10.02
CA ILE A 274 -10.41 0.68 8.64
C ILE A 274 -9.94 1.82 7.74
N MET A 275 -8.93 1.58 6.92
CA MET A 275 -8.49 2.49 5.86
C MET A 275 -8.95 1.97 4.49
N MET A 276 -9.86 2.67 3.83
CA MET A 276 -10.40 2.32 2.53
C MET A 276 -10.00 3.38 1.50
N SER A 277 -9.37 2.97 0.40
CA SER A 277 -8.82 3.90 -0.59
C SER A 277 -9.43 3.76 -1.98
N GLY A 278 -9.84 4.87 -2.60
CA GLY A 278 -10.21 4.91 -4.01
C GLY A 278 -9.05 4.62 -4.97
N SER A 279 -7.80 4.64 -4.48
CA SER A 279 -6.61 4.56 -5.32
C SER A 279 -6.50 3.27 -6.11
N LYS A 280 -6.84 2.11 -5.51
CA LYS A 280 -6.66 0.78 -6.13
C LYS A 280 -7.98 0.20 -6.60
N MET A 281 -9.01 0.19 -5.74
CA MET A 281 -10.33 -0.33 -6.09
C MET A 281 -10.93 0.33 -7.33
N PHE A 282 -10.78 1.65 -7.44
CA PHE A 282 -11.40 2.44 -8.52
C PHE A 282 -10.39 3.06 -9.49
N SER A 283 -9.09 2.66 -9.40
CA SER A 283 -8.01 3.28 -10.19
C SER A 283 -7.97 4.82 -10.09
N TYR A 284 -8.28 5.36 -8.91
CA TYR A 284 -8.46 6.80 -8.69
C TYR A 284 -7.32 7.43 -7.86
N ALA A 285 -6.11 6.92 -8.03
CA ALA A 285 -4.94 7.26 -7.21
C ALA A 285 -4.51 8.73 -7.34
N GLY A 286 -4.72 9.35 -8.50
CA GLY A 286 -4.32 10.74 -8.78
C GLY A 286 -5.10 11.76 -7.96
N GLN A 287 -6.34 11.47 -7.60
CA GLN A 287 -7.24 12.40 -6.90
C GLN A 287 -7.07 12.42 -5.39
N ARG A 288 -6.21 11.58 -4.84
CA ARG A 288 -5.82 11.59 -3.43
C ARG A 288 -7.02 11.58 -2.48
N ILE A 289 -7.91 10.59 -2.62
CA ILE A 289 -9.11 10.45 -1.80
C ILE A 289 -9.20 9.04 -1.18
N ALA A 290 -9.49 8.99 0.11
CA ALA A 290 -9.70 7.77 0.89
C ALA A 290 -10.71 8.04 2.02
N ILE A 291 -11.16 6.98 2.67
CA ILE A 291 -11.98 7.01 3.88
C ILE A 291 -11.23 6.32 5.01
N ILE A 292 -11.23 6.93 6.17
CA ILE A 292 -10.96 6.28 7.45
C ILE A 292 -12.32 5.98 8.10
N ALA A 293 -12.59 4.71 8.35
CA ALA A 293 -13.80 4.29 9.05
C ALA A 293 -13.44 3.86 10.48
N ILE A 294 -13.93 4.62 11.45
CA ILE A 294 -13.73 4.37 12.88
C ILE A 294 -14.99 3.73 13.44
N SER A 295 -14.89 2.65 14.19
CA SER A 295 -16.06 2.04 14.84
C SER A 295 -16.82 3.07 15.69
N ASP A 296 -18.15 2.93 15.79
CA ASP A 296 -18.95 3.88 16.55
C ASP A 296 -18.53 3.94 18.03
N ALA A 297 -18.20 2.79 18.62
CA ALA A 297 -17.72 2.71 19.99
C ALA A 297 -16.40 3.46 20.17
N LEU A 298 -15.45 3.29 19.25
CA LEU A 298 -14.15 3.95 19.31
C LEU A 298 -14.26 5.45 19.00
N TYR A 299 -15.09 5.84 18.05
CA TYR A 299 -15.32 7.25 17.68
C TYR A 299 -15.74 8.09 18.89
N HIS A 300 -16.66 7.57 19.70
CA HIS A 300 -17.22 8.27 20.86
C HIS A 300 -16.41 8.07 22.14
N ARG A 301 -15.39 7.21 22.11
CA ARG A 301 -14.56 6.91 23.30
C ARG A 301 -13.76 8.12 23.73
N GLU A 302 -13.77 8.39 25.02
CA GLU A 302 -12.96 9.43 25.66
C GLU A 302 -11.62 8.85 26.12
N TYR A 303 -10.57 9.66 25.97
CA TYR A 303 -9.22 9.30 26.37
C TYR A 303 -8.59 10.39 27.24
N PRO A 304 -7.82 10.02 28.28
CA PRO A 304 -7.35 10.97 29.30
C PRO A 304 -6.38 12.04 28.75
N LEU A 305 -5.58 11.72 27.73
CA LEU A 305 -4.59 12.64 27.18
C LEU A 305 -5.11 13.50 26.04
N LEU A 306 -6.25 13.19 25.44
CA LEU A 306 -6.82 13.98 24.34
C LEU A 306 -7.12 15.43 24.72
N PRO A 307 -7.70 15.74 25.92
CA PRO A 307 -7.87 17.11 26.35
C PRO A 307 -6.57 17.90 26.50
N VAL A 308 -5.48 17.20 26.87
CA VAL A 308 -4.16 17.81 27.04
C VAL A 308 -3.58 18.21 25.68
N TRP A 309 -3.62 17.29 24.71
CA TRP A 309 -3.04 17.50 23.39
C TRP A 309 -3.94 18.35 22.47
N TYR A 310 -5.25 18.09 22.51
CA TYR A 310 -6.18 18.54 21.47
C TYR A 310 -7.35 19.38 21.99
N LYS A 311 -7.48 19.56 23.31
CA LYS A 311 -8.61 20.26 23.97
C LYS A 311 -9.97 19.61 23.66
N MET A 312 -9.98 18.31 23.39
CA MET A 312 -11.14 17.48 23.08
C MET A 312 -11.00 16.18 23.82
N SER A 313 -12.11 15.56 24.28
CA SER A 313 -12.06 14.30 25.02
C SER A 313 -12.29 13.07 24.14
N ARG A 314 -13.12 13.20 23.07
CA ARG A 314 -13.50 12.10 22.22
C ARG A 314 -12.51 11.89 21.08
N LEU A 315 -12.21 10.63 20.78
CA LEU A 315 -11.25 10.25 19.74
C LEU A 315 -11.64 10.81 18.37
N GLY A 316 -12.90 10.59 17.94
CA GLY A 316 -13.36 11.05 16.61
C GLY A 316 -13.31 12.56 16.44
N ASP A 317 -13.68 13.31 17.48
CA ASP A 317 -13.62 14.78 17.46
C ASP A 317 -12.17 15.28 17.38
N ALA A 318 -11.27 14.69 18.17
CA ALA A 318 -9.84 15.00 18.12
C ALA A 318 -9.23 14.67 16.75
N TYR A 319 -9.63 13.54 16.16
CA TYR A 319 -9.19 13.15 14.83
C TYR A 319 -9.55 14.20 13.78
N VAL A 320 -10.83 14.63 13.75
CA VAL A 320 -11.34 15.57 12.73
C VAL A 320 -10.88 17.00 12.99
N PHE A 321 -11.18 17.54 14.20
CA PHE A 321 -11.05 18.98 14.46
C PHE A 321 -9.68 19.41 14.97
N ALA A 322 -8.84 18.47 15.36
CA ALA A 322 -7.47 18.81 15.73
C ALA A 322 -6.49 18.27 14.69
N VAL A 323 -6.38 16.93 14.53
CA VAL A 323 -5.34 16.33 13.70
C VAL A 323 -5.54 16.62 12.22
N LEU A 324 -6.69 16.25 11.63
CA LEU A 324 -6.92 16.48 10.20
C LEU A 324 -7.01 17.97 9.86
N TYR A 325 -7.61 18.77 10.75
CA TYR A 325 -7.66 20.22 10.57
C TYR A 325 -6.26 20.83 10.47
N ALA A 326 -5.35 20.43 11.36
CA ALA A 326 -3.98 20.93 11.35
C ALA A 326 -3.16 20.44 10.14
N VAL A 327 -3.45 19.24 9.61
CA VAL A 327 -2.68 18.63 8.52
C VAL A 327 -3.12 19.13 7.14
N SER A 328 -4.43 19.31 6.89
CA SER A 328 -4.91 19.65 5.54
C SER A 328 -6.16 20.51 5.49
N SER A 329 -6.81 20.77 6.62
CA SER A 329 -8.12 21.48 6.67
C SER A 329 -9.21 20.80 5.82
N GLY A 330 -9.15 19.49 5.66
CA GLY A 330 -10.11 18.66 4.91
C GLY A 330 -9.52 17.99 3.67
N ALA A 331 -10.26 17.08 3.09
CA ALA A 331 -9.90 16.38 1.85
C ALA A 331 -10.44 17.12 0.62
N THR A 332 -9.84 16.90 -0.55
CA THR A 332 -10.21 17.51 -1.83
C THR A 332 -11.72 17.48 -2.08
N HIS A 333 -12.36 18.64 -2.22
CA HIS A 333 -13.82 18.78 -2.24
C HIS A 333 -14.45 18.03 -3.43
N SER A 334 -13.95 18.25 -4.65
CA SER A 334 -14.45 17.60 -5.86
C SER A 334 -14.24 16.07 -5.84
N ALA A 335 -13.08 15.62 -5.34
CA ALA A 335 -12.76 14.19 -5.24
C ALA A 335 -13.69 13.44 -4.26
N GLN A 336 -14.25 14.13 -3.26
CA GLN A 336 -15.25 13.55 -2.36
C GLN A 336 -16.53 13.18 -3.12
N TYR A 337 -16.97 13.99 -4.07
CA TYR A 337 -18.14 13.67 -4.92
C TYR A 337 -17.86 12.49 -5.85
N ALA A 338 -16.65 12.43 -6.41
CA ALA A 338 -16.23 11.29 -7.22
C ALA A 338 -16.27 9.98 -6.43
N LEU A 339 -15.66 9.97 -5.24
CA LEU A 339 -15.64 8.76 -4.41
C LEU A 339 -17.05 8.39 -3.95
N ALA A 340 -17.87 9.36 -3.54
CA ALA A 340 -19.26 9.11 -3.15
C ALA A 340 -20.05 8.40 -4.25
N GLU A 341 -19.87 8.82 -5.49
CA GLU A 341 -20.61 8.24 -6.62
C GLU A 341 -20.09 6.85 -7.00
N MET A 342 -18.77 6.62 -6.92
CA MET A 342 -18.21 5.29 -7.13
C MET A 342 -18.67 4.29 -6.07
N LEU A 343 -18.70 4.71 -4.78
CA LEU A 343 -19.19 3.88 -3.68
C LEU A 343 -20.71 3.59 -3.83
N ARG A 344 -21.51 4.59 -4.23
CA ARG A 344 -22.93 4.41 -4.52
C ARG A 344 -23.15 3.40 -5.63
N ALA A 345 -22.51 3.63 -6.78
CA ALA A 345 -22.70 2.78 -7.95
C ALA A 345 -22.26 1.32 -7.68
N ALA A 346 -21.19 1.14 -6.89
CA ALA A 346 -20.76 -0.18 -6.47
C ALA A 346 -21.78 -0.85 -5.53
N ALA A 347 -22.27 -0.13 -4.52
CA ALA A 347 -23.26 -0.65 -3.58
C ALA A 347 -24.66 -0.88 -4.21
N ASP A 348 -24.97 -0.18 -5.31
CA ASP A 348 -26.20 -0.41 -6.10
C ASP A 348 -26.05 -1.56 -7.11
N GLY A 349 -24.83 -2.14 -7.25
CA GLY A 349 -24.53 -3.17 -8.23
C GLY A 349 -24.40 -2.63 -9.67
N GLU A 350 -24.33 -1.32 -9.85
CA GLU A 350 -24.16 -0.66 -11.15
C GLU A 350 -22.68 -0.63 -11.59
N LEU A 351 -21.74 -0.74 -10.65
CA LEU A 351 -20.30 -0.74 -10.87
C LEU A 351 -19.65 -2.00 -10.31
N ASP A 352 -19.30 -2.94 -11.17
CA ASP A 352 -18.49 -4.10 -10.82
C ASP A 352 -16.99 -3.76 -10.88
N PHE A 353 -16.47 -3.21 -9.79
CA PHE A 353 -15.05 -2.86 -9.69
C PHE A 353 -14.17 -4.09 -9.44
N VAL A 354 -14.72 -5.17 -8.88
CA VAL A 354 -13.97 -6.40 -8.57
C VAL A 354 -13.62 -7.14 -9.86
N THR A 355 -14.60 -7.40 -10.73
CA THR A 355 -14.34 -8.02 -12.04
C THR A 355 -13.39 -7.15 -12.88
N SER A 356 -13.54 -5.82 -12.84
CA SER A 356 -12.63 -4.91 -13.54
C SER A 356 -11.20 -5.06 -13.03
N ALA A 357 -10.99 -5.24 -11.73
CA ALA A 357 -9.66 -5.41 -11.12
C ALA A 357 -9.07 -6.82 -11.32
N ALA A 358 -9.87 -7.83 -11.70
CA ALA A 358 -9.41 -9.21 -11.90
C ALA A 358 -8.35 -9.34 -13.01
N GLU A 359 -8.22 -8.33 -13.86
CA GLU A 359 -7.12 -8.25 -14.84
C GLU A 359 -5.74 -8.28 -14.16
N TYR A 360 -5.61 -7.76 -12.94
CA TYR A 360 -4.36 -7.88 -12.17
C TYR A 360 -4.03 -9.34 -11.82
N ALA A 361 -5.04 -10.16 -11.49
CA ALA A 361 -4.85 -11.59 -11.24
C ALA A 361 -4.37 -12.31 -12.50
N ARG A 362 -4.95 -11.99 -13.67
CA ARG A 362 -4.52 -12.57 -14.96
C ARG A 362 -3.04 -12.23 -15.24
N ARG A 363 -2.64 -10.97 -15.04
CA ARG A 363 -1.25 -10.52 -15.21
C ARG A 363 -0.31 -11.20 -14.23
N ALA A 364 -0.70 -11.32 -12.97
CA ALA A 364 0.07 -12.01 -11.93
C ALA A 364 0.26 -13.48 -12.27
N LYS A 365 -0.79 -14.18 -12.68
CA LYS A 365 -0.72 -15.60 -13.05
C LYS A 365 0.28 -15.87 -14.18
N ILE A 366 0.27 -15.02 -15.21
CA ILE A 366 1.17 -15.15 -16.37
C ILE A 366 2.61 -14.84 -15.94
N SER A 367 2.86 -13.68 -15.35
CA SER A 367 4.21 -13.25 -14.98
C SER A 367 4.82 -14.11 -13.87
N LYS A 368 4.03 -14.54 -12.88
CA LYS A 368 4.47 -15.46 -11.81
C LYS A 368 4.96 -16.79 -12.38
N LYS A 369 4.23 -17.34 -13.38
CA LYS A 369 4.67 -18.55 -14.07
C LYS A 369 6.02 -18.34 -14.77
N MET A 370 6.23 -17.20 -15.44
CA MET A 370 7.52 -16.89 -16.09
C MET A 370 8.67 -16.86 -15.08
N PHE A 371 8.49 -16.24 -13.91
CA PHE A 371 9.51 -16.27 -12.84
C PHE A 371 9.79 -17.71 -12.38
N LEU A 372 8.75 -18.51 -12.12
CA LEU A 372 8.90 -19.90 -11.67
C LEU A 372 9.60 -20.78 -12.72
N ASP A 373 9.25 -20.65 -14.00
CA ASP A 373 9.86 -21.38 -15.11
C ASP A 373 11.36 -21.04 -15.28
N ASN A 374 11.81 -19.89 -14.78
CA ASN A 374 13.20 -19.43 -14.81
C ASN A 374 13.93 -19.58 -13.46
N GLY A 375 13.46 -20.48 -12.58
CA GLY A 375 14.17 -20.91 -11.37
C GLY A 375 13.94 -20.06 -10.13
N PHE A 376 13.04 -19.08 -10.17
CA PHE A 376 12.61 -18.34 -8.99
C PHE A 376 11.62 -19.16 -8.16
N HIS A 377 11.45 -18.79 -6.90
CA HIS A 377 10.41 -19.32 -6.02
C HIS A 377 9.56 -18.18 -5.43
N ILE A 378 8.32 -18.52 -5.02
CA ILE A 378 7.45 -17.56 -4.33
C ILE A 378 7.83 -17.54 -2.85
N VAL A 379 8.11 -16.36 -2.30
CA VAL A 379 8.54 -16.22 -0.91
C VAL A 379 7.35 -16.39 0.04
N TYR A 380 6.32 -15.56 -0.08
CA TYR A 380 5.06 -15.72 0.66
C TYR A 380 4.08 -16.48 -0.22
N SER A 381 3.97 -17.78 -0.03
CA SER A 381 3.29 -18.67 -0.97
C SER A 381 1.93 -19.17 -0.47
N MET A 382 1.65 -19.07 0.83
CA MET A 382 0.47 -19.69 1.44
C MET A 382 -0.36 -18.71 2.29
N ASP A 383 -1.67 -18.88 2.24
CA ASP A 383 -2.69 -18.30 3.11
C ASP A 383 -3.31 -19.44 3.93
N GLY A 384 -2.79 -19.71 5.12
CA GLY A 384 -3.14 -20.94 5.84
C GLY A 384 -2.78 -22.16 4.99
N ASP A 385 -3.77 -22.97 4.64
CA ASP A 385 -3.60 -24.20 3.84
C ASP A 385 -3.76 -23.99 2.33
N GLU A 386 -4.09 -22.76 1.88
CA GLU A 386 -4.29 -22.46 0.47
C GLU A 386 -3.14 -21.63 -0.12
N PRO A 387 -2.80 -21.80 -1.41
CA PRO A 387 -1.86 -20.90 -2.07
C PRO A 387 -2.38 -19.45 -2.07
N VAL A 388 -1.45 -18.50 -1.89
CA VAL A 388 -1.76 -17.07 -2.03
C VAL A 388 -2.37 -16.78 -3.39
N SER A 389 -3.43 -15.98 -3.42
CA SER A 389 -4.13 -15.59 -4.65
C SER A 389 -3.22 -14.85 -5.63
N ASP A 390 -3.59 -14.86 -6.90
CA ASP A 390 -3.02 -13.95 -7.89
C ASP A 390 -3.68 -12.58 -7.75
N GLY A 391 -2.88 -11.51 -7.86
CA GLY A 391 -3.41 -10.15 -7.72
C GLY A 391 -2.44 -9.05 -8.11
N PHE A 392 -2.39 -7.98 -7.36
CA PHE A 392 -1.62 -6.78 -7.70
C PHE A 392 -0.11 -6.97 -7.50
N PHE A 393 0.27 -7.81 -6.53
CA PHE A 393 1.66 -8.13 -6.16
C PHE A 393 1.87 -9.63 -6.00
N TYR A 394 3.13 -10.02 -6.06
CA TYR A 394 3.65 -11.26 -5.50
C TYR A 394 5.13 -11.06 -5.13
N THR A 395 5.69 -12.01 -4.39
CA THR A 395 7.07 -11.93 -3.92
C THR A 395 7.87 -13.10 -4.45
N VAL A 396 9.06 -12.82 -4.96
CA VAL A 396 9.96 -13.85 -5.51
C VAL A 396 11.33 -13.79 -4.86
N GLY A 397 11.91 -14.96 -4.64
CA GLY A 397 13.30 -15.18 -4.28
C GLY A 397 14.02 -15.97 -5.37
N TYR A 398 15.34 -15.92 -5.35
CA TYR A 398 16.17 -16.68 -6.25
C TYR A 398 17.40 -17.21 -5.50
N LYS A 399 17.54 -18.55 -5.41
CA LYS A 399 18.59 -19.20 -4.61
C LYS A 399 18.69 -18.56 -3.20
N ASP A 400 19.91 -18.34 -2.75
CA ASP A 400 20.22 -17.73 -1.45
C ASP A 400 20.54 -16.23 -1.55
N LEU A 401 20.19 -15.57 -2.68
CA LEU A 401 20.42 -14.14 -2.84
C LEU A 401 19.62 -13.35 -1.81
N SER A 402 20.27 -12.43 -1.13
CA SER A 402 19.59 -11.46 -0.26
C SER A 402 18.67 -10.55 -1.09
N SER A 403 17.73 -9.90 -0.42
CA SER A 403 16.81 -8.96 -1.07
C SER A 403 17.54 -7.86 -1.88
N GLY A 404 18.64 -7.34 -1.34
CA GLY A 404 19.47 -6.32 -1.99
C GLY A 404 20.22 -6.86 -3.22
N GLU A 405 20.84 -8.03 -3.10
CA GLU A 405 21.55 -8.67 -4.20
C GLU A 405 20.59 -9.00 -5.35
N LEU A 406 19.45 -9.61 -5.04
CA LEU A 406 18.46 -9.95 -6.08
C LEU A 406 17.91 -8.69 -6.76
N MET A 407 17.61 -7.63 -6.00
CA MET A 407 17.16 -6.35 -6.56
C MET A 407 18.25 -5.71 -7.44
N ALA A 408 19.51 -5.71 -7.00
CA ALA A 408 20.64 -5.19 -7.75
C ALA A 408 20.89 -5.94 -9.06
N GLU A 409 20.74 -7.26 -9.03
CA GLU A 409 20.88 -8.04 -10.25
C GLU A 409 19.69 -7.82 -11.19
N LEU A 410 18.43 -7.95 -10.74
CA LEU A 410 17.25 -7.78 -11.60
C LEU A 410 17.23 -6.43 -12.31
N ILE A 411 17.60 -5.33 -11.65
CA ILE A 411 17.59 -4.00 -12.27
C ILE A 411 18.63 -3.89 -13.39
N ARG A 412 19.78 -4.59 -13.30
CA ARG A 412 20.78 -4.67 -14.37
C ARG A 412 20.27 -5.38 -15.62
N TYR A 413 19.31 -6.28 -15.45
CA TYR A 413 18.58 -6.94 -16.55
C TYR A 413 17.34 -6.17 -16.99
N GLY A 414 17.16 -4.91 -16.57
CA GLY A 414 16.05 -4.06 -16.95
C GLY A 414 14.73 -4.38 -16.25
N MET A 415 14.78 -4.99 -15.07
CA MET A 415 13.61 -5.33 -14.24
C MET A 415 13.71 -4.63 -12.89
N ALA A 416 13.03 -3.50 -12.73
CA ALA A 416 12.99 -2.76 -11.46
C ALA A 416 12.00 -3.41 -10.50
N THR A 417 12.41 -3.64 -9.25
CA THR A 417 11.63 -4.29 -8.20
C THR A 417 11.80 -3.57 -6.85
N ILE A 418 11.25 -4.11 -5.77
CA ILE A 418 11.42 -3.60 -4.41
C ILE A 418 11.95 -4.71 -3.51
N ALA A 419 13.05 -4.43 -2.81
CA ALA A 419 13.60 -5.34 -1.82
C ALA A 419 12.62 -5.60 -0.67
N LEU A 420 12.41 -6.86 -0.28
CA LEU A 420 11.52 -7.21 0.83
C LEU A 420 12.01 -6.66 2.18
N SER A 421 13.30 -6.49 2.35
CA SER A 421 13.89 -5.86 3.54
C SER A 421 13.29 -4.47 3.87
N THR A 422 12.91 -3.69 2.84
CA THR A 422 12.28 -2.36 3.04
C THR A 422 10.87 -2.45 3.64
N THR A 423 10.23 -3.60 3.55
CA THR A 423 8.84 -3.83 3.98
C THR A 423 8.72 -4.39 5.40
N GLY A 424 9.85 -4.57 6.09
CA GLY A 424 9.91 -5.21 7.41
C GLY A 424 9.99 -6.73 7.35
N SER A 425 9.96 -7.32 6.15
CA SER A 425 10.15 -8.76 5.96
C SER A 425 11.54 -9.21 6.43
N ARG A 426 11.58 -10.36 7.09
CA ARG A 426 12.82 -11.09 7.42
C ARG A 426 13.20 -12.10 6.35
N GLN A 427 12.35 -12.26 5.33
CA GLN A 427 12.59 -13.16 4.21
C GLN A 427 13.40 -12.46 3.13
N ASN A 428 14.25 -13.23 2.43
CA ASN A 428 14.97 -12.74 1.26
C ASN A 428 14.10 -12.78 0.01
N GLY A 429 14.20 -11.75 -0.81
CA GLY A 429 13.46 -11.66 -2.05
C GLY A 429 13.04 -10.24 -2.42
N VAL A 430 12.25 -10.14 -3.48
CA VAL A 430 11.74 -8.88 -3.98
C VAL A 430 10.23 -8.94 -4.21
N ARG A 431 9.57 -7.78 -4.13
CA ARG A 431 8.18 -7.60 -4.55
C ARG A 431 8.13 -7.30 -6.04
N VAL A 432 7.26 -8.01 -6.74
CA VAL A 432 6.90 -7.78 -8.15
C VAL A 432 5.49 -7.19 -8.20
N CYS A 433 5.33 -6.03 -8.83
CA CYS A 433 4.03 -5.40 -9.10
C CYS A 433 3.64 -5.60 -10.56
N VAL A 434 2.45 -6.14 -10.83
CA VAL A 434 2.00 -6.45 -12.19
C VAL A 434 1.19 -5.33 -12.84
N SER A 435 0.94 -4.26 -12.12
CA SER A 435 -0.02 -3.23 -12.56
C SER A 435 0.40 -2.54 -13.87
N GLN A 436 1.71 -2.42 -14.13
CA GLN A 436 2.25 -1.79 -15.32
C GLN A 436 2.52 -2.75 -16.47
N LEU A 437 2.31 -4.07 -16.28
CA LEU A 437 2.35 -5.05 -17.37
C LEU A 437 1.03 -5.01 -18.16
N ASN A 438 0.83 -3.97 -18.93
CA ASN A 438 -0.45 -3.66 -19.59
C ASN A 438 -0.44 -3.88 -21.12
N ARG A 439 0.70 -4.28 -21.70
CA ARG A 439 0.89 -4.60 -23.12
C ARG A 439 1.45 -6.01 -23.27
N PRO A 440 1.01 -6.78 -24.30
CA PRO A 440 1.54 -8.12 -24.54
C PRO A 440 3.07 -8.15 -24.67
N GLU A 441 3.66 -7.19 -25.35
CA GLU A 441 5.10 -7.10 -25.59
C GLU A 441 5.93 -7.01 -24.30
N GLN A 442 5.33 -6.50 -23.22
CA GLN A 442 5.99 -6.46 -21.90
C GLN A 442 6.13 -7.85 -21.26
N PHE A 443 5.23 -8.78 -21.55
CA PHE A 443 5.38 -10.16 -21.11
C PHE A 443 6.45 -10.90 -21.92
N ASP A 444 6.52 -10.65 -23.23
CA ASP A 444 7.59 -11.21 -24.08
C ASP A 444 8.96 -10.68 -23.60
N LEU A 445 9.04 -9.39 -23.31
CA LEU A 445 10.23 -8.75 -22.76
C LEU A 445 10.60 -9.34 -21.38
N LEU A 446 9.63 -9.55 -20.50
CA LEU A 446 9.85 -10.15 -19.18
C LEU A 446 10.45 -11.55 -19.32
N GLU A 447 9.87 -12.39 -20.18
CA GLU A 447 10.36 -13.74 -20.43
C GLU A 447 11.80 -13.72 -20.99
N GLU A 448 12.10 -12.82 -21.94
CA GLU A 448 13.47 -12.64 -22.47
C GLU A 448 14.46 -12.29 -21.35
N ARG A 449 14.11 -11.33 -20.49
CA ARG A 449 14.97 -10.87 -19.39
C ARG A 449 15.21 -11.94 -18.34
N LEU A 450 14.17 -12.70 -17.99
CA LEU A 450 14.28 -13.80 -17.03
C LEU A 450 15.13 -14.93 -17.57
N ARG A 451 15.01 -15.29 -18.86
CA ARG A 451 15.88 -16.28 -19.49
C ARG A 451 17.33 -15.85 -19.51
N LEU A 452 17.61 -14.60 -19.86
CA LEU A 452 18.95 -14.04 -19.83
C LEU A 452 19.53 -14.08 -18.40
N PHE A 453 18.76 -13.65 -17.41
CA PHE A 453 19.13 -13.73 -16.00
C PHE A 453 19.45 -15.17 -15.57
N ALA A 454 18.57 -16.11 -15.86
CA ALA A 454 18.75 -17.52 -15.47
C ALA A 454 19.97 -18.17 -16.18
N ALA A 455 20.28 -17.79 -17.40
CA ALA A 455 21.46 -18.27 -18.13
C ALA A 455 22.78 -17.81 -17.48
N ASP A 456 22.82 -16.59 -16.97
CA ASP A 456 24.00 -16.02 -16.29
C ASP A 456 24.09 -16.46 -14.81
N HIS A 457 22.98 -16.95 -14.23
CA HIS A 457 22.87 -17.40 -12.84
C HIS A 457 22.35 -18.87 -12.75
N PRO A 458 23.02 -19.86 -13.37
CA PRO A 458 22.50 -21.23 -13.43
C PRO A 458 22.25 -21.80 -12.03
N LEU A 459 21.17 -22.60 -11.87
CA LEU A 459 20.75 -23.22 -10.59
C LEU A 459 21.80 -24.18 -10.03
#